data_23b48c689db7d19603ee7b9af4183a5b
#
_entry.id   23b48c689db7d19603ee7b9af4183a5b
#
_cell.length_a   1.000
_cell.length_b   1.000
_cell.length_c   1.000
_cell.angle_alpha   90.00
_cell.angle_beta   90.00
_cell.angle_gamma   90.00
#
_symmetry.space_group_name_H-M   'P 1'
#
loop_
_entity.id
_entity.type
_entity.pdbx_description
1 polymer ?
#
loop_
_entity_poly.entity_id
_entity_poly.type
_entity_poly.pdbx_seq_one_letter_code
_entity_poly.pdbx_strand_id
1 'polypeptide(L)'
;MVARRSDRFCKLAFATIVLLAGTLQAGAQTSIDDVHVQPLPRSGTDTVASLYLPESNKQMLKVSVDLVLVPVTIVDDRNRHIKGLQSENFDLFEGKQQQSIRYFSSQDAPISLGIVLDVSGSMKSKIDRAREAVLEFLKNANQQDEFFLVTFSDNVGQQSGFTQRVEDIQDQLIYARPQGRTALLDALQLAMSKMRQARYQRRALLVISDGGDNHSRYTEREVRSVFKEADVAMYAIGIYDRTFSTYEERMGPYLLNDLSDITGGRTFTIDNPNDLTPVAKAIGVELRNQYLLGYEPTKKSQDGKWHKIKIKFRHPKKVKLPPVHVYARAGYYAPTN
;
A
#
# COMPACT_ATOMS: atom_id res chain seq x y z
N MET A 1 -3.50 52.98 -53.67
CA MET A 1 -3.18 54.37 -53.28
C MET A 1 -2.41 54.25 -51.99
N VAL A 2 -1.13 54.27 -52.11
CA VAL A 2 -0.17 55.31 -51.67
C VAL A 2 -0.15 55.36 -50.14
N ALA A 3 0.90 55.13 -49.47
CA ALA A 3 2.33 55.23 -49.54
C ALA A 3 2.84 55.58 -48.12
N ARG A 4 3.86 54.92 -47.73
CA ARG A 4 5.20 55.44 -47.41
C ARG A 4 5.46 56.05 -46.04
N ARG A 5 6.52 55.45 -45.45
CA ARG A 5 7.77 56.07 -44.96
C ARG A 5 7.68 56.76 -43.62
N SER A 6 8.69 56.77 -42.78
CA SER A 6 10.14 56.51 -42.82
C SER A 6 10.66 56.70 -41.40
N ASP A 7 11.61 55.92 -41.02
CA ASP A 7 13.00 56.28 -40.75
C ASP A 7 13.35 57.26 -39.62
N ARG A 8 14.24 56.82 -38.81
CA ARG A 8 15.57 57.39 -38.49
C ARG A 8 15.86 57.83 -37.06
N PHE A 9 17.00 57.29 -36.67
CA PHE A 9 18.22 57.83 -36.04
C PHE A 9 18.16 58.01 -34.51
N CYS A 10 19.08 57.58 -33.78
CA CYS A 10 20.54 57.41 -33.83
C CYS A 10 21.17 58.00 -32.55
N LYS A 11 22.22 57.40 -32.12
CA LYS A 11 23.38 57.89 -31.35
C LYS A 11 23.33 57.78 -29.83
N LEU A 12 24.17 56.90 -29.29
CA LEU A 12 25.62 57.09 -28.93
C LEU A 12 25.83 57.97 -27.70
N ALA A 13 26.40 57.40 -26.67
CA ALA A 13 27.55 57.91 -25.87
C ALA A 13 27.90 56.80 -24.88
N PHE A 14 28.98 56.11 -25.03
CA PHE A 14 30.39 56.35 -24.63
C PHE A 14 30.61 56.44 -23.12
N ALA A 15 31.18 55.33 -22.65
CA ALA A 15 32.41 55.16 -21.92
C ALA A 15 32.50 55.63 -20.46
N THR A 16 32.81 54.68 -19.59
CA THR A 16 34.06 54.80 -18.82
C THR A 16 34.52 53.45 -18.29
N ILE A 17 35.70 53.04 -18.64
CA ILE A 17 36.49 51.91 -18.18
C ILE A 17 37.03 52.25 -16.81
N VAL A 18 36.85 51.38 -15.81
CA VAL A 18 37.78 51.33 -14.66
C VAL A 18 38.32 49.91 -14.58
N LEU A 19 39.57 49.79 -14.95
CA LEU A 19 40.44 48.65 -14.70
C LEU A 19 40.70 48.56 -13.18
N LEU A 20 40.38 47.43 -12.58
CA LEU A 20 41.02 47.01 -11.34
C LEU A 20 41.52 45.58 -11.55
N ALA A 21 42.85 45.49 -11.61
CA ALA A 21 43.60 44.26 -11.61
C ALA A 21 43.46 43.58 -10.24
N GLY A 22 43.04 42.34 -10.22
CA GLY A 22 42.95 41.48 -9.01
C GLY A 22 43.27 40.06 -9.40
N THR A 23 44.48 39.68 -9.20
CA THR A 23 45.11 38.35 -8.99
C THR A 23 44.37 37.11 -9.39
N LEU A 24 44.90 36.41 -10.39
CA LEU A 24 44.65 34.97 -10.66
C LEU A 24 45.00 34.15 -9.42
N GLN A 25 44.03 33.46 -8.88
CA GLN A 25 44.28 32.25 -8.13
C GLN A 25 43.78 31.08 -8.98
N ALA A 26 44.73 30.24 -9.35
CA ALA A 26 44.47 28.95 -9.99
C ALA A 26 43.67 28.05 -9.04
N GLY A 27 42.39 27.86 -9.33
CA GLY A 27 41.56 26.83 -8.70
C GLY A 27 41.86 25.49 -9.37
N ALA A 28 42.35 24.56 -8.60
CA ALA A 28 42.62 23.20 -8.98
C ALA A 28 41.37 22.54 -9.62
N GLN A 29 41.57 21.97 -10.79
CA GLN A 29 40.64 21.01 -11.38
C GLN A 29 40.63 19.76 -10.47
N THR A 30 39.56 19.60 -9.68
CA THR A 30 39.27 18.34 -9.02
C THR A 30 38.75 17.36 -10.08
N SER A 31 39.53 16.32 -10.33
CA SER A 31 39.14 15.22 -11.20
C SER A 31 37.96 14.46 -10.57
N ILE A 32 37.06 13.92 -11.42
CA ILE A 32 35.84 13.21 -11.05
C ILE A 32 36.15 11.86 -10.37
N ASP A 33 37.43 11.49 -10.24
CA ASP A 33 37.85 10.18 -9.71
C ASP A 33 37.99 10.12 -8.16
N ASP A 34 37.75 11.23 -7.43
CA ASP A 34 37.89 11.28 -5.97
C ASP A 34 36.55 11.34 -5.22
N VAL A 35 35.46 10.79 -5.79
CA VAL A 35 34.28 10.50 -5.03
C VAL A 35 34.49 9.19 -4.27
N HIS A 36 35.18 9.24 -3.15
CA HIS A 36 35.13 8.22 -2.14
C HIS A 36 33.70 8.18 -1.59
N VAL A 37 32.88 7.32 -2.19
CA VAL A 37 31.62 6.89 -1.58
C VAL A 37 32.02 6.07 -0.36
N GLN A 38 32.09 6.70 0.81
CA GLN A 38 32.11 5.95 2.05
C GLN A 38 30.82 5.12 2.05
N PRO A 39 30.89 3.78 2.17
CA PRO A 39 29.69 3.00 2.38
C PRO A 39 29.09 3.53 3.68
N LEU A 40 27.86 4.03 3.60
CA LEU A 40 27.05 4.29 4.78
C LEU A 40 27.16 3.05 5.68
N PRO A 41 27.48 3.22 6.97
CA PRO A 41 27.43 2.09 7.87
C PRO A 41 26.05 1.47 7.71
N ARG A 42 26.00 0.21 7.32
CA ARG A 42 24.77 -0.58 7.38
C ARG A 42 24.35 -0.50 8.82
N SER A 43 23.41 0.40 9.09
CA SER A 43 22.66 0.42 10.32
C SER A 43 22.11 -0.97 10.45
N GLY A 44 22.75 -1.76 11.31
CA GLY A 44 22.11 -2.98 11.77
C GLY A 44 20.75 -2.52 12.24
N THR A 45 19.73 -2.96 11.53
CA THR A 45 18.35 -2.67 11.88
C THR A 45 18.02 -3.45 13.12
N ASP A 46 18.42 -2.90 14.27
CA ASP A 46 17.70 -3.14 15.50
C ASP A 46 16.33 -2.45 15.34
N THR A 47 15.49 -3.06 14.53
CA THR A 47 14.10 -2.64 14.38
C THR A 47 13.38 -3.06 15.66
N VAL A 48 13.51 -2.24 16.69
CA VAL A 48 12.65 -2.33 17.86
C VAL A 48 11.25 -1.96 17.37
N ALA A 49 10.44 -2.98 17.10
CA ALA A 49 9.03 -2.82 16.82
C ALA A 49 8.36 -2.23 18.05
N SER A 50 8.16 -0.91 18.05
CA SER A 50 7.37 -0.25 19.08
C SER A 50 5.90 -0.57 18.83
N LEU A 51 5.37 -1.60 19.49
CA LEU A 51 3.95 -1.86 19.57
C LEU A 51 3.33 -0.79 20.46
N TYR A 52 2.51 0.09 19.89
CA TYR A 52 1.69 1.00 20.66
C TYR A 52 0.65 0.19 21.44
N LEU A 53 0.87 0.06 22.74
CA LEU A 53 -0.14 -0.42 23.69
C LEU A 53 -0.88 0.81 24.27
N PRO A 54 -2.18 0.71 24.53
CA PRO A 54 -2.90 1.76 25.23
C PRO A 54 -2.28 2.01 26.61
N GLU A 55 -2.32 3.26 27.07
CA GLU A 55 -1.59 3.80 28.25
C GLU A 55 -1.82 3.08 29.59
N SER A 56 -2.73 2.12 29.69
CA SER A 56 -3.06 1.43 30.93
C SER A 56 -2.07 0.33 31.34
N ASN A 57 -1.11 -0.04 30.49
CA ASN A 57 -0.11 -1.04 30.86
C ASN A 57 1.26 -0.69 30.24
N LYS A 58 2.05 0.11 30.93
CA LYS A 58 3.45 0.45 30.59
C LYS A 58 4.42 -0.71 30.80
N GLN A 59 4.10 -1.91 30.35
CA GLN A 59 5.12 -2.91 30.06
C GLN A 59 5.54 -2.77 28.62
N MET A 60 6.63 -2.00 28.38
CA MET A 60 7.34 -2.05 27.10
C MET A 60 7.82 -3.49 26.91
N LEU A 61 7.04 -4.30 26.18
CA LEU A 61 7.51 -5.57 25.68
C LEU A 61 8.64 -5.26 24.68
N LYS A 62 9.89 -5.47 25.08
CA LYS A 62 11.00 -5.65 24.13
C LYS A 62 10.73 -6.96 23.40
N VAL A 63 9.94 -6.90 22.34
CA VAL A 63 9.73 -8.05 21.45
C VAL A 63 11.01 -8.23 20.65
N SER A 64 11.60 -9.41 20.73
CA SER A 64 12.81 -9.72 19.99
C SER A 64 12.57 -9.55 18.49
N VAL A 65 13.59 -9.15 17.76
CA VAL A 65 13.62 -8.85 16.32
C VAL A 65 13.13 -10.02 15.42
N ASP A 66 12.93 -11.18 15.99
CA ASP A 66 12.62 -12.44 15.31
C ASP A 66 11.12 -12.81 15.30
N LEU A 67 10.23 -11.91 15.74
CA LEU A 67 8.80 -12.20 15.80
C LEU A 67 8.12 -11.97 14.45
N VAL A 68 7.59 -13.03 13.85
CA VAL A 68 6.78 -12.93 12.63
C VAL A 68 5.35 -12.60 13.03
N LEU A 69 4.86 -11.42 12.59
CA LEU A 69 3.50 -10.95 12.84
C LEU A 69 2.59 -11.38 11.69
N VAL A 70 1.41 -11.90 12.01
CA VAL A 70 0.43 -12.41 11.06
C VAL A 70 -0.93 -11.79 11.38
N PRO A 71 -1.37 -10.78 10.63
CA PRO A 71 -2.75 -10.30 10.69
C PRO A 71 -3.70 -11.41 10.20
N VAL A 72 -4.79 -11.63 10.93
CA VAL A 72 -5.77 -12.67 10.61
C VAL A 72 -7.17 -12.10 10.69
N THR A 73 -7.94 -12.29 9.64
CA THR A 73 -9.37 -11.98 9.58
C THR A 73 -10.18 -13.26 9.63
N ILE A 74 -11.20 -13.32 10.50
CA ILE A 74 -12.17 -14.42 10.57
C ILE A 74 -13.56 -13.87 10.27
N VAL A 75 -14.21 -14.42 9.26
CA VAL A 75 -15.59 -14.06 8.89
C VAL A 75 -16.45 -15.30 8.73
N ASP A 76 -17.76 -15.14 8.87
CA ASP A 76 -18.74 -16.18 8.54
C ASP A 76 -19.10 -16.16 7.02
N ASP A 77 -19.97 -17.08 6.60
CA ASP A 77 -20.46 -17.19 5.21
C ASP A 77 -21.20 -15.93 4.71
N ARG A 78 -21.61 -15.04 5.63
CA ARG A 78 -22.23 -13.74 5.31
C ARG A 78 -21.25 -12.59 5.39
N ASN A 79 -19.94 -12.87 5.38
CA ASN A 79 -18.86 -11.90 5.53
C ASN A 79 -18.92 -11.06 6.82
N ARG A 80 -19.54 -11.56 7.90
CA ARG A 80 -19.56 -10.87 9.20
C ARG A 80 -18.38 -11.33 10.05
N HIS A 81 -17.70 -10.37 10.67
CA HIS A 81 -16.53 -10.64 11.52
C HIS A 81 -16.91 -11.44 12.75
N ILE A 82 -16.17 -12.50 13.03
CA ILE A 82 -16.24 -13.24 14.28
C ILE A 82 -15.31 -12.56 15.29
N LYS A 83 -15.91 -12.00 16.33
CA LYS A 83 -15.20 -11.29 17.41
C LYS A 83 -15.12 -12.16 18.67
N GLY A 84 -14.23 -11.74 19.62
CA GLY A 84 -14.13 -12.37 20.93
C GLY A 84 -13.36 -13.70 20.94
N LEU A 85 -12.64 -14.02 19.85
CA LEU A 85 -11.75 -15.17 19.80
C LEU A 85 -10.50 -14.93 20.63
N GLN A 86 -9.91 -16.01 21.13
CA GLN A 86 -8.68 -16.02 21.91
C GLN A 86 -7.58 -16.78 21.15
N SER A 87 -6.34 -16.71 21.60
CA SER A 87 -5.19 -17.38 20.97
C SER A 87 -5.41 -18.89 20.77
N GLU A 88 -6.16 -19.55 21.67
CA GLU A 88 -6.46 -20.96 21.61
C GLU A 88 -7.37 -21.36 20.44
N ASN A 89 -8.01 -20.37 19.81
CA ASN A 89 -8.85 -20.58 18.63
C ASN A 89 -8.04 -20.63 17.33
N PHE A 90 -6.71 -20.46 17.40
CA PHE A 90 -5.84 -20.42 16.24
C PHE A 90 -4.74 -21.48 16.35
N ASP A 91 -4.60 -22.29 15.31
CA ASP A 91 -3.43 -23.12 15.09
C ASP A 91 -2.60 -22.51 13.96
N LEU A 92 -1.37 -22.08 14.27
CA LEU A 92 -0.45 -21.48 13.32
C LEU A 92 0.57 -22.51 12.88
N PHE A 93 0.80 -22.60 11.58
CA PHE A 93 1.79 -23.49 10.96
C PHE A 93 2.74 -22.70 10.07
N GLU A 94 4.03 -23.03 10.17
CA GLU A 94 5.03 -22.67 9.18
C GLU A 94 5.41 -23.93 8.41
N GLY A 95 5.12 -23.95 7.12
CA GLY A 95 5.19 -25.17 6.31
C GLY A 95 4.30 -26.29 6.89
N LYS A 96 4.92 -27.35 7.39
CA LYS A 96 4.23 -28.47 8.06
C LYS A 96 4.34 -28.43 9.60
N GLN A 97 5.15 -27.52 10.13
CA GLN A 97 5.44 -27.46 11.57
C GLN A 97 4.48 -26.49 12.25
N GLN A 98 3.80 -26.97 13.31
CA GLN A 98 2.99 -26.10 14.17
C GLN A 98 3.91 -25.19 14.99
N GLN A 99 3.53 -23.91 15.08
CA GLN A 99 4.26 -22.88 15.81
C GLN A 99 3.46 -22.42 17.04
N SER A 100 4.16 -22.08 18.10
CA SER A 100 3.53 -21.51 19.30
C SER A 100 3.26 -20.02 19.09
N ILE A 101 2.01 -19.58 19.29
CA ILE A 101 1.63 -18.17 19.27
C ILE A 101 2.22 -17.53 20.56
N ARG A 102 3.17 -16.61 20.39
CA ARG A 102 3.84 -15.87 21.48
C ARG A 102 3.19 -14.53 21.76
N TYR A 103 2.54 -13.97 20.77
CA TYR A 103 1.83 -12.70 20.87
C TYR A 103 0.44 -12.84 20.26
N PHE A 104 -0.55 -12.27 20.92
CA PHE A 104 -1.93 -12.24 20.46
C PHE A 104 -2.56 -10.89 20.82
N SER A 105 -3.17 -10.24 19.85
CA SER A 105 -3.96 -9.03 20.07
C SER A 105 -5.19 -9.01 19.19
N SER A 106 -6.30 -8.54 19.73
CA SER A 106 -7.54 -8.23 19.01
C SER A 106 -7.88 -6.74 19.14
N GLN A 107 -6.94 -5.94 19.64
CA GLN A 107 -7.13 -4.51 19.84
C GLN A 107 -6.87 -3.75 18.55
N ASP A 108 -7.64 -2.69 18.36
CA ASP A 108 -7.37 -1.75 17.28
C ASP A 108 -6.04 -1.02 17.54
N ALA A 109 -5.26 -0.89 16.49
CA ALA A 109 -3.99 -0.18 16.51
C ALA A 109 -3.87 0.66 15.24
N PRO A 110 -3.12 1.77 15.28
CA PRO A 110 -2.91 2.61 14.10
C PRO A 110 -2.40 1.84 12.90
N ILE A 111 -2.84 2.25 11.71
CA ILE A 111 -2.53 1.61 10.44
C ILE A 111 -2.08 2.64 9.41
N SER A 112 -1.14 2.25 8.54
CA SER A 112 -0.77 3.02 7.35
C SER A 112 -1.56 2.48 6.16
N LEU A 113 -2.39 3.32 5.55
CA LEU A 113 -3.33 2.96 4.49
C LEU A 113 -2.96 3.65 3.18
N GLY A 114 -2.73 2.88 2.13
CA GLY A 114 -2.61 3.38 0.77
C GLY A 114 -3.92 3.16 0.00
N ILE A 115 -4.36 4.19 -0.72
CA ILE A 115 -5.51 4.12 -1.60
C ILE A 115 -5.00 4.19 -3.02
N VAL A 116 -5.33 3.21 -3.85
CA VAL A 116 -4.97 3.12 -5.27
C VAL A 116 -6.26 3.15 -6.08
N LEU A 117 -6.53 4.28 -6.71
CA LEU A 117 -7.78 4.55 -7.40
C LEU A 117 -7.58 4.62 -8.91
N ASP A 118 -8.26 3.76 -9.61
CA ASP A 118 -8.35 3.78 -11.06
C ASP A 118 -9.15 5.00 -11.54
N VAL A 119 -8.53 5.79 -12.41
CA VAL A 119 -9.15 6.91 -13.11
C VAL A 119 -8.99 6.75 -14.63
N SER A 120 -8.98 5.51 -15.12
CA SER A 120 -9.03 5.21 -16.55
C SER A 120 -10.36 5.61 -17.18
N GLY A 121 -10.41 5.60 -18.51
CA GLY A 121 -11.60 6.05 -19.26
C GLY A 121 -12.86 5.24 -18.95
N SER A 122 -12.74 3.94 -18.63
CA SER A 122 -13.85 3.05 -18.26
C SER A 122 -14.50 3.42 -16.91
N MET A 123 -13.75 4.09 -16.04
CA MET A 123 -14.25 4.57 -14.74
C MET A 123 -15.17 5.80 -14.84
N LYS A 124 -15.37 6.39 -16.02
CA LYS A 124 -16.11 7.65 -16.19
C LYS A 124 -17.50 7.66 -15.56
N SER A 125 -18.26 6.59 -15.70
CA SER A 125 -19.60 6.46 -15.11
C SER A 125 -19.59 6.00 -13.63
N LYS A 126 -18.44 5.60 -13.10
CA LYS A 126 -18.27 4.96 -11.80
C LYS A 126 -17.50 5.83 -10.80
N ILE A 127 -16.80 6.87 -11.29
CA ILE A 127 -15.83 7.64 -10.49
C ILE A 127 -16.47 8.34 -9.28
N ASP A 128 -17.68 8.84 -9.40
CA ASP A 128 -18.34 9.52 -8.28
C ASP A 128 -18.66 8.52 -7.15
N ARG A 129 -19.09 7.31 -7.51
CA ARG A 129 -19.30 6.22 -6.55
C ARG A 129 -18.00 5.74 -5.94
N ALA A 130 -16.92 5.69 -6.71
CA ALA A 130 -15.60 5.34 -6.21
C ALA A 130 -15.08 6.39 -5.21
N ARG A 131 -15.28 7.68 -5.46
CA ARG A 131 -14.98 8.76 -4.51
C ARG A 131 -15.76 8.63 -3.21
N GLU A 132 -17.08 8.42 -3.31
CA GLU A 132 -17.94 8.18 -2.15
C GLU A 132 -17.46 6.96 -1.33
N ALA A 133 -17.08 5.88 -2.02
CA ALA A 133 -16.58 4.66 -1.38
C ALA A 133 -15.26 4.90 -0.62
N VAL A 134 -14.32 5.65 -1.22
CA VAL A 134 -13.07 6.02 -0.53
C VAL A 134 -13.36 6.84 0.71
N LEU A 135 -14.26 7.83 0.63
CA LEU A 135 -14.62 8.64 1.78
C LEU A 135 -15.32 7.83 2.87
N GLU A 136 -16.20 6.90 2.50
CA GLU A 136 -16.88 6.02 3.47
C GLU A 136 -15.90 5.04 4.13
N PHE A 137 -14.92 4.53 3.38
CA PHE A 137 -13.83 3.74 3.92
C PHE A 137 -13.05 4.52 4.99
N LEU A 138 -12.67 5.77 4.71
CA LEU A 138 -11.90 6.64 5.60
C LEU A 138 -12.68 7.09 6.85
N LYS A 139 -14.04 7.09 6.82
CA LYS A 139 -14.83 7.36 8.04
C LYS A 139 -14.62 6.37 9.18
N ASN A 140 -14.14 5.17 8.85
CA ASN A 140 -13.81 4.15 9.86
C ASN A 140 -12.36 4.25 10.34
N ALA A 141 -11.61 5.25 9.88
CA ALA A 141 -10.23 5.46 10.26
C ALA A 141 -10.09 5.92 11.71
N ASN A 142 -8.99 5.53 12.33
CA ASN A 142 -8.58 6.04 13.63
C ASN A 142 -7.86 7.39 13.44
N GLN A 143 -7.95 8.30 14.40
CA GLN A 143 -7.27 9.60 14.34
C GLN A 143 -5.74 9.50 14.18
N GLN A 144 -5.16 8.38 14.59
CA GLN A 144 -3.73 8.13 14.46
C GLN A 144 -3.34 7.49 13.14
N ASP A 145 -4.29 7.02 12.33
CA ASP A 145 -4.00 6.43 11.03
C ASP A 145 -3.35 7.44 10.10
N GLU A 146 -2.56 6.95 9.18
CA GLU A 146 -2.01 7.76 8.09
C GLU A 146 -2.42 7.20 6.74
N PHE A 147 -2.58 8.09 5.77
CA PHE A 147 -3.11 7.77 4.45
C PHE A 147 -2.24 8.34 3.35
N PHE A 148 -2.22 7.68 2.20
CA PHE A 148 -1.83 8.30 0.93
C PHE A 148 -2.79 7.88 -0.18
N LEU A 149 -2.87 8.70 -1.23
CA LEU A 149 -3.61 8.41 -2.44
C LEU A 149 -2.66 8.31 -3.64
N VAL A 150 -2.90 7.30 -4.48
CA VAL A 150 -2.33 7.16 -5.81
C VAL A 150 -3.49 7.01 -6.78
N THR A 151 -3.64 7.93 -7.72
CA THR A 151 -4.55 7.76 -8.85
C THR A 151 -3.77 7.29 -10.07
N PHE A 152 -4.37 6.49 -10.94
CA PHE A 152 -3.69 6.00 -12.13
C PHE A 152 -4.64 5.86 -13.33
N SER A 153 -4.07 6.04 -14.52
CA SER A 153 -4.68 5.77 -15.83
C SER A 153 -3.59 5.28 -16.79
N ASP A 154 -3.30 5.96 -17.91
CA ASP A 154 -2.15 5.66 -18.79
C ASP A 154 -0.81 5.73 -18.06
N ASN A 155 -0.75 6.58 -17.06
CA ASN A 155 0.39 6.78 -16.19
C ASN A 155 -0.10 6.86 -14.75
N VAL A 156 0.83 6.69 -13.83
CA VAL A 156 0.54 7.00 -12.44
C VAL A 156 0.38 8.51 -12.31
N GLY A 157 -0.84 8.92 -11.96
CA GLY A 157 -1.25 10.31 -11.89
C GLY A 157 -0.88 10.98 -10.58
N GLN A 158 -1.87 11.61 -9.96
CA GLN A 158 -1.68 12.33 -8.71
C GLN A 158 -1.27 11.40 -7.57
N GLN A 159 -0.26 11.83 -6.80
CA GLN A 159 0.24 11.12 -5.64
C GLN A 159 0.33 12.08 -4.47
N SER A 160 -0.12 11.63 -3.30
CA SER A 160 0.14 12.33 -2.04
C SER A 160 1.32 11.72 -1.28
N GLY A 161 1.90 12.49 -0.36
CA GLY A 161 2.63 11.94 0.76
C GLY A 161 1.68 11.31 1.79
N PHE A 162 2.21 10.70 2.84
CA PHE A 162 1.40 10.30 3.98
C PHE A 162 0.81 11.52 4.71
N THR A 163 -0.47 11.44 5.03
CA THR A 163 -1.19 12.43 5.84
C THR A 163 -2.08 11.72 6.85
N GLN A 164 -2.37 12.37 7.99
CA GLN A 164 -3.38 11.92 8.95
C GLN A 164 -4.73 12.62 8.74
N ARG A 165 -4.78 13.57 7.80
CA ARG A 165 -5.97 14.36 7.50
C ARG A 165 -6.74 13.74 6.35
N VAL A 166 -7.96 13.29 6.63
CA VAL A 166 -8.87 12.74 5.60
C VAL A 166 -9.20 13.79 4.54
N GLU A 167 -9.25 15.07 4.94
CA GLU A 167 -9.54 16.20 4.06
C GLU A 167 -8.50 16.32 2.94
N ASP A 168 -7.22 16.05 3.22
CA ASP A 168 -6.17 16.10 2.19
C ASP A 168 -6.40 15.06 1.09
N ILE A 169 -6.94 13.89 1.44
CA ILE A 169 -7.32 12.85 0.46
C ILE A 169 -8.59 13.28 -0.29
N GLN A 170 -9.57 13.86 0.42
CA GLN A 170 -10.81 14.34 -0.18
C GLN A 170 -10.53 15.42 -1.23
N ASP A 171 -9.69 16.40 -0.93
CA ASP A 171 -9.31 17.47 -1.85
C ASP A 171 -8.65 16.91 -3.13
N GLN A 172 -7.81 15.89 -2.99
CA GLN A 172 -7.17 15.24 -4.13
C GLN A 172 -8.16 14.46 -5.00
N LEU A 173 -9.15 13.80 -4.38
CA LEU A 173 -10.17 13.03 -5.10
C LEU A 173 -11.03 13.93 -6.02
N ILE A 174 -11.22 15.21 -5.68
CA ILE A 174 -11.97 16.16 -6.51
C ILE A 174 -11.32 16.34 -7.89
N TYR A 175 -9.98 16.26 -7.96
CA TYR A 175 -9.22 16.43 -9.20
C TYR A 175 -9.04 15.13 -9.99
N ALA A 176 -9.46 13.99 -9.46
CA ALA A 176 -9.39 12.69 -10.14
C ALA A 176 -10.35 12.67 -11.35
N ARG A 177 -9.83 12.83 -12.57
CA ARG A 177 -10.63 12.87 -13.80
C ARG A 177 -10.40 11.60 -14.62
N PRO A 178 -11.47 10.84 -14.94
CA PRO A 178 -11.34 9.61 -15.71
C PRO A 178 -10.92 9.89 -17.17
N GLN A 179 -9.80 9.28 -17.57
CA GLN A 179 -9.28 9.32 -18.93
C GLN A 179 -8.21 8.25 -19.15
N GLY A 180 -7.96 7.90 -20.41
CA GLY A 180 -6.85 7.04 -20.80
C GLY A 180 -7.05 5.56 -20.53
N ARG A 181 -5.96 4.80 -20.54
CA ARG A 181 -5.87 3.34 -20.34
C ARG A 181 -5.67 2.99 -18.87
N THR A 182 -5.28 1.76 -18.59
CA THR A 182 -5.16 1.25 -17.21
C THR A 182 -3.76 0.71 -16.95
N ALA A 183 -2.91 1.46 -16.25
CA ALA A 183 -1.57 1.07 -15.82
C ALA A 183 -1.60 0.62 -14.34
N LEU A 184 -2.35 -0.44 -14.04
CA LEU A 184 -2.59 -0.94 -12.68
C LEU A 184 -1.31 -1.45 -12.02
N LEU A 185 -0.50 -2.26 -12.73
CA LEU A 185 0.72 -2.84 -12.17
C LEU A 185 1.76 -1.76 -11.82
N ASP A 186 1.87 -0.71 -12.64
CA ASP A 186 2.72 0.46 -12.37
C ASP A 186 2.26 1.19 -11.10
N ALA A 187 0.94 1.36 -10.93
CA ALA A 187 0.35 2.00 -9.76
C ALA A 187 0.57 1.18 -8.48
N LEU A 188 0.40 -0.14 -8.57
CA LEU A 188 0.65 -1.06 -7.46
C LEU A 188 2.13 -1.03 -7.05
N GLN A 189 3.06 -1.04 -8.01
CA GLN A 189 4.49 -0.94 -7.75
C GLN A 189 4.85 0.37 -7.04
N LEU A 190 4.28 1.50 -7.48
CA LEU A 190 4.48 2.77 -6.81
C LEU A 190 3.88 2.79 -5.40
N ALA A 191 2.66 2.30 -5.22
CA ALA A 191 2.01 2.23 -3.92
C ALA A 191 2.83 1.40 -2.92
N MET A 192 3.38 0.27 -3.36
CA MET A 192 4.27 -0.57 -2.55
C MET A 192 5.58 0.15 -2.21
N SER A 193 6.16 0.91 -3.15
CA SER A 193 7.34 1.74 -2.87
C SER A 193 7.06 2.82 -1.82
N LYS A 194 5.89 3.48 -1.90
CA LYS A 194 5.45 4.45 -0.89
C LYS A 194 5.25 3.78 0.47
N MET A 195 4.66 2.60 0.50
CA MET A 195 4.39 1.86 1.73
C MET A 195 5.65 1.51 2.53
N ARG A 196 6.84 1.49 1.89
CA ARG A 196 8.13 1.35 2.61
C ARG A 196 8.41 2.51 3.57
N GLN A 197 7.81 3.68 3.34
CA GLN A 197 7.94 4.88 4.19
C GLN A 197 6.85 4.95 5.27
N ALA A 198 6.00 3.93 5.36
CA ALA A 198 4.90 3.86 6.31
C ALA A 198 5.40 3.84 7.75
N ARG A 199 4.79 4.66 8.59
CA ARG A 199 5.14 4.81 10.01
C ARG A 199 4.75 3.58 10.83
N TYR A 200 3.61 2.95 10.50
CA TYR A 200 3.07 1.86 11.28
C TYR A 200 3.39 0.51 10.65
N GLN A 201 3.50 -0.52 11.50
CA GLN A 201 3.72 -1.89 11.04
C GLN A 201 2.46 -2.52 10.42
N ARG A 202 1.27 -2.10 10.89
CA ARG A 202 0.03 -2.49 10.23
C ARG A 202 -0.12 -1.66 8.96
N ARG A 203 -0.07 -2.33 7.83
CA ARG A 203 -0.07 -1.71 6.51
C ARG A 203 -1.11 -2.35 5.61
N ALA A 204 -1.89 -1.54 4.91
CA ALA A 204 -2.84 -2.04 3.94
C ALA A 204 -2.93 -1.15 2.71
N LEU A 205 -3.29 -1.75 1.57
CA LEU A 205 -3.69 -1.06 0.36
C LEU A 205 -5.17 -1.34 0.10
N LEU A 206 -5.92 -0.30 -0.27
CA LEU A 206 -7.24 -0.39 -0.87
C LEU A 206 -7.13 -0.04 -2.35
N VAL A 207 -7.37 -1.01 -3.22
CA VAL A 207 -7.36 -0.85 -4.68
C VAL A 207 -8.79 -0.82 -5.18
N ILE A 208 -9.15 0.19 -5.97
CA ILE A 208 -10.46 0.28 -6.64
C ILE A 208 -10.20 0.43 -8.13
N SER A 209 -10.62 -0.56 -8.92
CA SER A 209 -10.45 -0.59 -10.37
C SER A 209 -11.60 -1.33 -11.04
N ASP A 210 -11.86 -1.01 -12.31
CA ASP A 210 -12.89 -1.67 -13.13
C ASP A 210 -12.33 -2.47 -14.29
N GLY A 211 -11.01 -2.57 -14.40
CA GLY A 211 -10.39 -3.22 -15.54
C GLY A 211 -9.16 -4.04 -15.21
N GLY A 212 -8.74 -4.79 -16.21
CA GLY A 212 -7.44 -5.41 -16.22
C GLY A 212 -6.36 -4.43 -16.63
N ASP A 213 -5.12 -4.77 -16.32
CA ASP A 213 -3.97 -4.00 -16.76
C ASP A 213 -3.78 -4.10 -18.27
N ASN A 214 -3.61 -2.97 -18.94
CA ASN A 214 -3.38 -2.91 -20.38
C ASN A 214 -2.33 -1.89 -20.81
N HIS A 215 -1.65 -1.24 -19.86
CA HIS A 215 -0.69 -0.20 -20.18
C HIS A 215 0.52 -0.11 -19.22
N SER A 216 0.68 -1.03 -18.30
CA SER A 216 1.82 -1.01 -17.39
C SER A 216 3.12 -1.46 -18.06
N ARG A 217 4.22 -0.99 -17.53
CA ARG A 217 5.59 -1.40 -17.87
C ARG A 217 6.05 -2.59 -17.04
N TYR A 218 5.57 -2.68 -15.80
CA TYR A 218 5.84 -3.81 -14.93
C TYR A 218 4.97 -5.01 -15.31
N THR A 219 5.54 -6.20 -15.14
CA THR A 219 4.84 -7.47 -15.34
C THR A 219 4.15 -7.93 -14.05
N GLU A 220 3.13 -8.77 -14.17
CA GLU A 220 2.46 -9.40 -13.02
C GLU A 220 3.47 -10.14 -12.11
N ARG A 221 4.47 -10.81 -12.72
CA ARG A 221 5.50 -11.54 -11.99
C ARG A 221 6.34 -10.64 -11.10
N GLU A 222 6.74 -9.47 -11.59
CA GLU A 222 7.53 -8.49 -10.83
C GLU A 222 6.71 -7.93 -9.66
N VAL A 223 5.48 -7.48 -9.94
CA VAL A 223 4.59 -6.96 -8.90
C VAL A 223 4.29 -8.03 -7.85
N ARG A 224 3.98 -9.26 -8.27
CA ARG A 224 3.76 -10.39 -7.36
C ARG A 224 4.96 -10.66 -6.44
N SER A 225 6.20 -10.54 -6.95
CA SER A 225 7.40 -10.67 -6.12
C SER A 225 7.43 -9.61 -5.02
N VAL A 226 7.18 -8.35 -5.38
CA VAL A 226 7.14 -7.23 -4.42
C VAL A 226 6.08 -7.44 -3.35
N PHE A 227 4.88 -7.91 -3.72
CA PHE A 227 3.80 -8.19 -2.77
C PHE A 227 4.12 -9.35 -1.82
N LYS A 228 4.87 -10.35 -2.27
CA LYS A 228 5.35 -11.44 -1.41
C LYS A 228 6.37 -10.96 -0.37
N GLU A 229 7.23 -10.02 -0.74
CA GLU A 229 8.28 -9.49 0.14
C GLU A 229 7.75 -8.49 1.16
N ALA A 230 6.65 -7.82 0.84
CA ALA A 230 6.12 -6.77 1.68
C ALA A 230 5.14 -7.29 2.73
N ASP A 231 5.13 -6.61 3.85
CA ASP A 231 4.20 -6.85 4.95
C ASP A 231 3.02 -5.87 4.84
N VAL A 232 2.28 -5.99 3.72
CA VAL A 232 1.17 -5.09 3.37
C VAL A 232 -0.02 -5.93 2.92
N ALA A 233 -1.15 -5.84 3.61
CA ALA A 233 -2.39 -6.50 3.19
C ALA A 233 -3.04 -5.74 2.04
N MET A 234 -3.39 -6.40 0.95
CA MET A 234 -4.08 -5.79 -0.18
C MET A 234 -5.56 -6.14 -0.17
N TYR A 235 -6.39 -5.12 -0.11
CA TYR A 235 -7.82 -5.21 -0.33
C TYR A 235 -8.14 -4.61 -1.69
N ALA A 236 -8.96 -5.30 -2.47
CA ALA A 236 -9.36 -4.82 -3.80
C ALA A 236 -10.88 -4.81 -3.95
N ILE A 237 -11.40 -3.79 -4.60
CA ILE A 237 -12.77 -3.73 -5.09
C ILE A 237 -12.70 -3.68 -6.61
N GLY A 238 -13.06 -4.78 -7.25
CA GLY A 238 -13.13 -4.89 -8.71
C GLY A 238 -14.55 -4.62 -9.18
N ILE A 239 -14.74 -3.64 -10.06
CA ILE A 239 -16.03 -3.24 -10.60
C ILE A 239 -16.13 -3.78 -12.03
N TYR A 240 -16.74 -4.94 -12.22
CA TYR A 240 -16.76 -5.60 -13.52
C TYR A 240 -18.13 -5.60 -14.14
N ASP A 241 -18.21 -5.17 -15.38
CA ASP A 241 -19.40 -5.39 -16.20
C ASP A 241 -19.48 -6.88 -16.61
N ARG A 242 -20.66 -7.46 -16.60
CA ARG A 242 -20.88 -8.84 -17.03
C ARG A 242 -20.59 -9.06 -18.52
N THR A 243 -20.52 -7.99 -19.28
CA THR A 243 -20.22 -7.99 -20.72
C THR A 243 -18.76 -7.65 -20.99
N PHE A 244 -17.82 -8.42 -20.43
CA PHE A 244 -16.40 -8.25 -20.70
C PHE A 244 -16.10 -8.34 -22.19
N SER A 245 -15.49 -7.31 -22.74
CA SER A 245 -15.16 -7.24 -24.16
C SER A 245 -13.74 -7.70 -24.44
N THR A 246 -12.78 -7.45 -23.55
CA THR A 246 -11.35 -7.75 -23.79
C THR A 246 -10.84 -8.89 -22.91
N TYR A 247 -9.67 -9.43 -23.30
CA TYR A 247 -8.99 -10.47 -22.52
C TYR A 247 -8.51 -9.90 -21.17
N GLU A 248 -7.97 -8.70 -21.19
CA GLU A 248 -7.44 -7.99 -20.02
C GLU A 248 -8.52 -7.76 -18.97
N GLU A 249 -9.71 -7.31 -19.40
CA GLU A 249 -10.86 -7.13 -18.49
C GLU A 249 -11.26 -8.46 -17.83
N ARG A 250 -11.20 -9.56 -18.55
CA ARG A 250 -11.50 -10.89 -17.98
C ARG A 250 -10.43 -11.36 -16.99
N MET A 251 -9.18 -10.96 -17.18
CA MET A 251 -8.07 -11.36 -16.31
C MET A 251 -7.93 -10.49 -15.05
N GLY A 252 -8.47 -9.27 -15.07
CA GLY A 252 -8.41 -8.34 -13.93
C GLY A 252 -8.83 -8.94 -12.58
N PRO A 253 -9.99 -9.63 -12.49
CA PRO A 253 -10.44 -10.26 -11.24
C PRO A 253 -9.43 -11.29 -10.71
N TYR A 254 -8.82 -12.09 -11.58
CA TYR A 254 -7.84 -13.10 -11.19
C TYR A 254 -6.56 -12.47 -10.64
N LEU A 255 -6.07 -11.42 -11.28
CA LEU A 255 -4.89 -10.68 -10.83
C LEU A 255 -5.10 -10.08 -9.44
N LEU A 256 -6.20 -9.34 -9.24
CA LEU A 256 -6.51 -8.73 -7.96
C LEU A 256 -6.69 -9.79 -6.86
N ASN A 257 -7.38 -10.89 -7.16
CA ASN A 257 -7.58 -11.96 -6.19
C ASN A 257 -6.26 -12.64 -5.81
N ASP A 258 -5.40 -12.96 -6.78
CA ASP A 258 -4.10 -13.58 -6.52
C ASP A 258 -3.22 -12.71 -5.62
N LEU A 259 -3.13 -11.40 -5.88
CA LEU A 259 -2.35 -10.47 -5.07
C LEU A 259 -2.94 -10.30 -3.66
N SER A 260 -4.27 -10.24 -3.53
CA SER A 260 -4.94 -10.17 -2.23
C SER A 260 -4.71 -11.43 -1.40
N ASP A 261 -4.83 -12.61 -2.00
CA ASP A 261 -4.63 -13.90 -1.32
C ASP A 261 -3.20 -14.07 -0.79
N ILE A 262 -2.20 -13.63 -1.56
CA ILE A 262 -0.80 -13.68 -1.14
C ILE A 262 -0.56 -12.85 0.11
N THR A 263 -1.21 -11.69 0.19
CA THR A 263 -0.99 -10.68 1.24
C THR A 263 -1.88 -10.87 2.46
N GLY A 264 -2.88 -11.75 2.38
CA GLY A 264 -3.85 -11.98 3.45
C GLY A 264 -4.96 -10.94 3.52
N GLY A 265 -5.10 -10.13 2.47
CA GLY A 265 -6.27 -9.30 2.24
C GLY A 265 -7.37 -10.03 1.46
N ARG A 266 -8.22 -9.27 0.77
CA ARG A 266 -9.39 -9.83 0.07
C ARG A 266 -9.76 -9.02 -1.16
N THR A 267 -10.31 -9.70 -2.17
CA THR A 267 -10.93 -9.06 -3.33
C THR A 267 -12.45 -9.17 -3.25
N PHE A 268 -13.12 -8.07 -3.50
CA PHE A 268 -14.57 -7.96 -3.62
C PHE A 268 -14.92 -7.62 -5.06
N THR A 269 -15.60 -8.53 -5.73
CA THR A 269 -16.08 -8.30 -7.09
C THR A 269 -17.51 -7.81 -7.04
N ILE A 270 -17.78 -6.67 -7.65
CA ILE A 270 -19.11 -6.08 -7.75
C ILE A 270 -19.46 -5.81 -9.22
N ASP A 271 -20.72 -5.93 -9.56
CA ASP A 271 -21.28 -5.61 -10.89
C ASP A 271 -22.13 -4.33 -10.88
N ASN A 272 -22.49 -3.86 -9.68
CA ASN A 272 -23.24 -2.62 -9.51
C ASN A 272 -22.36 -1.58 -8.76
N PRO A 273 -22.06 -0.42 -9.38
CA PRO A 273 -21.28 0.63 -8.72
C PRO A 273 -21.87 1.14 -7.39
N ASN A 274 -23.18 0.96 -7.15
CA ASN A 274 -23.80 1.33 -5.88
C ASN A 274 -23.36 0.44 -4.71
N ASP A 275 -22.79 -0.74 -4.98
CA ASP A 275 -22.27 -1.64 -3.95
C ASP A 275 -20.86 -1.24 -3.48
N LEU A 276 -20.20 -0.28 -4.15
CA LEU A 276 -18.88 0.23 -3.77
C LEU A 276 -18.84 0.75 -2.33
N THR A 277 -19.75 1.63 -1.98
CA THR A 277 -19.78 2.27 -0.66
C THR A 277 -19.98 1.26 0.48
N PRO A 278 -20.98 0.35 0.46
CA PRO A 278 -21.11 -0.66 1.50
C PRO A 278 -19.93 -1.63 1.57
N VAL A 279 -19.33 -2.00 0.45
CA VAL A 279 -18.14 -2.88 0.43
C VAL A 279 -16.93 -2.15 1.02
N ALA A 280 -16.66 -0.92 0.63
CA ALA A 280 -15.56 -0.12 1.18
C ALA A 280 -15.70 0.08 2.70
N LYS A 281 -16.92 0.35 3.18
CA LYS A 281 -17.22 0.41 4.61
C LYS A 281 -16.91 -0.92 5.31
N ALA A 282 -17.30 -2.05 4.72
CA ALA A 282 -17.04 -3.37 5.27
C ALA A 282 -15.53 -3.64 5.39
N ILE A 283 -14.73 -3.25 4.39
CA ILE A 283 -13.27 -3.36 4.42
C ILE A 283 -12.69 -2.49 5.56
N GLY A 284 -13.18 -1.26 5.72
CA GLY A 284 -12.75 -0.38 6.82
C GLY A 284 -13.02 -1.00 8.20
N VAL A 285 -14.20 -1.59 8.39
CA VAL A 285 -14.55 -2.34 9.60
C VAL A 285 -13.65 -3.57 9.76
N GLU A 286 -13.37 -4.27 8.68
CA GLU A 286 -12.50 -5.46 8.67
C GLU A 286 -11.10 -5.13 9.19
N LEU A 287 -10.49 -4.08 8.65
CA LEU A 287 -9.16 -3.64 9.07
C LEU A 287 -9.09 -3.29 10.56
N ARG A 288 -10.18 -2.80 11.17
CA ARG A 288 -10.22 -2.52 12.62
C ARG A 288 -10.37 -3.76 13.49
N ASN A 289 -10.87 -4.88 12.95
CA ASN A 289 -11.24 -6.07 13.71
C ASN A 289 -10.35 -7.29 13.41
N GLN A 290 -9.16 -7.08 12.88
CA GLN A 290 -8.19 -8.14 12.66
C GLN A 290 -7.58 -8.62 13.97
N TYR A 291 -7.35 -9.93 14.06
CA TYR A 291 -6.48 -10.51 15.08
C TYR A 291 -5.03 -10.42 14.64
N LEU A 292 -4.14 -10.06 15.54
CA LEU A 292 -2.71 -10.05 15.27
C LEU A 292 -2.05 -11.20 16.04
N LEU A 293 -1.54 -12.18 15.30
CA LEU A 293 -0.79 -13.31 15.86
C LEU A 293 0.69 -13.05 15.67
N GLY A 294 1.49 -13.34 16.70
CA GLY A 294 2.94 -13.28 16.60
C GLY A 294 3.56 -14.61 17.04
N TYR A 295 4.51 -15.10 16.27
CA TYR A 295 5.25 -16.31 16.61
C TYR A 295 6.73 -16.16 16.32
N GLU A 296 7.54 -16.87 17.07
CA GLU A 296 8.97 -17.01 16.81
C GLU A 296 9.20 -18.34 16.07
N PRO A 297 9.75 -18.30 14.83
CA PRO A 297 10.01 -19.52 14.08
C PRO A 297 10.89 -20.50 14.86
N THR A 298 10.44 -21.74 15.02
CA THR A 298 11.20 -22.79 15.74
C THR A 298 12.55 -23.05 15.09
N LYS A 299 12.61 -22.89 13.75
CA LYS A 299 13.86 -22.92 12.99
C LYS A 299 14.13 -21.52 12.52
N LYS A 300 15.06 -20.82 13.18
CA LYS A 300 15.55 -19.51 12.73
C LYS A 300 16.29 -19.71 11.41
N SER A 301 15.59 -19.49 10.33
CA SER A 301 16.13 -19.59 8.97
C SER A 301 16.50 -18.19 8.51
N GLN A 302 17.76 -18.00 8.15
CA GLN A 302 18.27 -16.77 7.51
C GLN A 302 18.66 -17.09 6.07
N ASP A 303 17.79 -17.83 5.38
CA ASP A 303 18.07 -18.42 4.07
C ASP A 303 17.52 -17.60 2.91
N GLY A 304 16.88 -16.46 3.17
CA GLY A 304 16.27 -15.62 2.14
C GLY A 304 15.13 -16.30 1.37
N LYS A 305 14.61 -17.44 1.86
CA LYS A 305 13.58 -18.21 1.16
C LYS A 305 12.18 -17.88 1.65
N TRP A 306 11.22 -18.25 0.83
CA TRP A 306 9.80 -18.12 1.14
C TRP A 306 9.36 -19.20 2.13
N HIS A 307 8.86 -18.77 3.28
CA HIS A 307 8.29 -19.61 4.33
C HIS A 307 6.76 -19.49 4.30
N LYS A 308 6.10 -20.61 4.00
CA LYS A 308 4.64 -20.66 3.90
C LYS A 308 4.01 -20.64 5.28
N ILE A 309 3.05 -19.73 5.50
CA ILE A 309 2.21 -19.68 6.71
C ILE A 309 0.85 -20.29 6.41
N LYS A 310 0.28 -20.98 7.39
CA LYS A 310 -1.09 -21.47 7.36
C LYS A 310 -1.73 -21.31 8.73
N ILE A 311 -2.87 -20.63 8.77
CA ILE A 311 -3.70 -20.53 9.97
C ILE A 311 -4.86 -21.50 9.84
N LYS A 312 -5.13 -22.28 10.89
CA LYS A 312 -6.34 -23.09 11.03
C LYS A 312 -7.17 -22.54 12.18
N PHE A 313 -8.46 -22.49 11.99
CA PHE A 313 -9.38 -22.08 13.02
C PHE A 313 -9.83 -23.28 13.85
N ARG A 314 -9.78 -23.14 15.18
CA ARG A 314 -10.28 -24.10 16.14
C ARG A 314 -11.55 -23.55 16.76
N HIS A 315 -12.66 -24.23 16.53
CA HIS A 315 -13.95 -23.83 17.09
C HIS A 315 -13.92 -23.76 18.62
N PRO A 316 -14.43 -22.67 19.23
CA PRO A 316 -14.60 -22.59 20.68
C PRO A 316 -15.53 -23.70 21.17
N LYS A 317 -15.15 -24.39 22.26
CA LYS A 317 -15.93 -25.55 22.79
C LYS A 317 -17.34 -25.18 23.28
N LYS A 318 -17.54 -23.91 23.69
CA LYS A 318 -18.79 -23.45 24.33
C LYS A 318 -19.73 -22.67 23.42
N VAL A 319 -19.32 -22.33 22.20
CA VAL A 319 -20.09 -21.49 21.28
C VAL A 319 -20.20 -22.18 19.93
N LYS A 320 -21.42 -22.41 19.46
CA LYS A 320 -21.66 -22.83 18.08
C LYS A 320 -21.47 -21.63 17.15
N LEU A 321 -20.39 -21.65 16.41
CA LEU A 321 -20.16 -20.69 15.32
C LEU A 321 -20.61 -21.30 13.99
N PRO A 322 -21.11 -20.48 13.04
CA PRO A 322 -21.33 -20.91 11.67
C PRO A 322 -20.00 -21.33 11.01
N PRO A 323 -20.01 -21.90 9.82
CA PRO A 323 -18.80 -22.07 9.02
C PRO A 323 -18.04 -20.75 8.91
N VAL A 324 -16.71 -20.81 8.97
CA VAL A 324 -15.87 -19.60 8.97
C VAL A 324 -14.81 -19.66 7.88
N HIS A 325 -14.49 -18.49 7.35
CA HIS A 325 -13.38 -18.27 6.42
C HIS A 325 -12.25 -17.55 7.15
N VAL A 326 -11.03 -18.01 6.92
CA VAL A 326 -9.81 -17.49 7.53
C VAL A 326 -8.96 -16.82 6.45
N TYR A 327 -8.67 -15.53 6.61
CA TYR A 327 -7.79 -14.79 5.73
C TYR A 327 -6.54 -14.38 6.49
N ALA A 328 -5.39 -14.73 5.95
CA ALA A 328 -4.08 -14.43 6.51
C ALA A 328 -3.04 -14.48 5.38
N ARG A 329 -1.93 -13.78 5.55
CA ARG A 329 -0.84 -13.82 4.57
C ARG A 329 -0.37 -15.26 4.29
N ALA A 330 -0.06 -15.54 3.03
CA ALA A 330 0.33 -16.89 2.60
C ALA A 330 1.73 -17.30 3.08
N GLY A 331 2.58 -16.35 3.47
CA GLY A 331 3.94 -16.60 3.93
C GLY A 331 4.75 -15.31 4.07
N TYR A 332 6.06 -15.46 4.25
CA TYR A 332 7.04 -14.37 4.30
C TYR A 332 8.40 -14.86 3.77
N TYR A 333 9.27 -13.92 3.39
CA TYR A 333 10.67 -14.24 3.13
C TYR A 333 11.48 -14.14 4.41
N ALA A 334 12.22 -15.19 4.75
CA ALA A 334 13.15 -15.15 5.85
C ALA A 334 14.24 -14.10 5.56
N PRO A 335 14.79 -13.42 6.60
CA PRO A 335 15.91 -12.50 6.40
C PRO A 335 17.11 -13.25 5.80
N THR A 336 17.99 -12.53 5.10
CA THR A 336 19.31 -13.01 4.69
C THR A 336 20.36 -12.50 5.67
N ASN A 337 21.37 -13.32 5.96
CA ASN A 337 22.56 -12.88 6.71
C ASN A 337 23.30 -11.75 6.00
#